data_2cc9d871c7b11ceebac8fbadbff69013
#
_entry.id   2cc9d871c7b11ceebac8fbadbff69013
#
_cell.length_a   1.000
_cell.length_b   1.000
_cell.length_c   1.000
_cell.angle_alpha   90.00
_cell.angle_beta   90.00
_cell.angle_gamma   90.00
#
_symmetry.space_group_name_H-M   'P 1'
#
loop_
_entity.id
_entity.type
_entity.pdbx_description
1 polymer ?
#
loop_
_entity_poly.entity_id
_entity_poly.type
_entity_poly.pdbx_seq_one_letter_code
_entity_poly.pdbx_strand_id
1 'polypeptide(L)'
;MKHVTTTVLLAVLFSLSLNAQNVRPVIFDDPTFDIQSPELSPEQRSFFDQYVLAMQRIEAGEDAEKFFVMERTNDADGIVVAPLLGEINFNQGNPYNKFCPYINGGRAVTGCVATAMAMIMRYYNFPAKGTGSVKYTGGSDGEQTFVLDDHPFDWPNILPTYDFVNYTTEQADAVANLMLACGAALQMNYSKDGSGAQTERVPGLLKNNFFFSSDVRYIDVSNSSNPEQDITYWGEDVVRPDLELGRPLIFAGHPAIGQTGHCFVVDGYKIENGLYYYHVNWGWGGAGNSWCLLTRLQDAEGSNYSGHNLSMVYYIHPNYPAAVEQVEPTEAATKTLRDGQLIIQRNNATYSAQGQRIQ
;
A
#
# COMPACT_ATOMS: atom_id res chain seq x y z
N MET A 1 13.12 37.23 -18.41
CA MET A 1 11.88 36.68 -17.81
C MET A 1 11.15 35.68 -18.73
N LYS A 2 11.73 35.17 -19.79
CA LYS A 2 11.09 34.19 -20.70
C LYS A 2 11.62 32.74 -20.51
N HIS A 3 12.62 32.52 -19.69
CA HIS A 3 13.29 31.21 -19.60
C HIS A 3 12.95 30.39 -18.32
N VAL A 4 12.28 30.99 -17.35
CA VAL A 4 11.91 30.27 -16.10
C VAL A 4 10.57 29.52 -16.25
N THR A 5 9.74 29.95 -17.21
CA THR A 5 8.39 29.40 -17.42
C THR A 5 8.42 28.03 -18.13
N THR A 6 9.46 27.73 -18.91
CA THR A 6 9.48 26.54 -19.79
C THR A 6 9.79 25.24 -19.05
N THR A 7 10.58 25.28 -17.99
CA THR A 7 11.01 24.07 -17.28
C THR A 7 9.95 23.53 -16.32
N VAL A 8 9.13 24.41 -15.74
CA VAL A 8 7.99 24.03 -14.88
C VAL A 8 6.82 23.51 -15.73
N LEU A 9 6.74 23.94 -16.98
CA LEU A 9 5.66 23.63 -17.92
C LEU A 9 5.57 22.16 -18.29
N LEU A 10 6.67 21.45 -18.33
CA LEU A 10 6.73 20.12 -18.95
C LEU A 10 6.31 18.97 -18.03
N ALA A 11 6.46 19.12 -16.74
CA ALA A 11 6.21 18.05 -15.81
C ALA A 11 4.70 17.80 -15.52
N VAL A 12 3.88 18.84 -15.67
CA VAL A 12 2.42 18.76 -15.43
C VAL A 12 1.65 18.23 -16.66
N LEU A 13 2.30 18.17 -17.80
CA LEU A 13 1.65 17.96 -19.11
C LEU A 13 1.33 16.50 -19.44
N PHE A 14 1.89 15.53 -18.74
CA PHE A 14 1.72 14.12 -19.10
C PHE A 14 0.61 13.39 -18.32
N SER A 15 -0.01 14.02 -17.34
CA SER A 15 -1.10 13.42 -16.57
C SER A 15 -2.51 13.60 -17.16
N LEU A 16 -2.67 14.36 -18.24
CA LEU A 16 -3.98 14.62 -18.85
C LEU A 16 -4.17 13.84 -20.14
N SER A 17 -4.69 12.64 -20.00
CA SER A 17 -5.39 11.84 -21.00
C SER A 17 -4.77 11.70 -22.38
N LEU A 18 -4.19 10.58 -22.62
CA LEU A 18 -4.32 9.92 -23.92
C LEU A 18 -4.61 8.45 -23.65
N ASN A 19 -5.67 7.93 -24.25
CA ASN A 19 -5.85 6.51 -24.51
C ASN A 19 -4.61 6.01 -25.25
N ALA A 20 -3.55 5.70 -24.53
CA ALA A 20 -2.31 5.22 -25.10
C ALA A 20 -1.76 4.08 -24.25
N GLN A 21 -2.12 2.88 -24.64
CA GLN A 21 -1.24 1.75 -24.47
C GLN A 21 0.15 2.16 -24.97
N ASN A 22 1.13 2.27 -24.04
CA ASN A 22 2.56 2.48 -24.33
C ASN A 22 3.08 3.91 -24.64
N VAL A 23 2.73 4.92 -23.87
CA VAL A 23 3.53 6.15 -23.87
C VAL A 23 4.31 6.26 -22.57
N ARG A 24 5.62 6.05 -22.63
CA ARG A 24 6.53 6.39 -21.51
C ARG A 24 6.55 7.91 -21.38
N PRO A 25 6.55 8.45 -20.14
CA PRO A 25 6.77 9.87 -19.95
C PRO A 25 8.14 10.25 -20.55
N VAL A 26 8.13 11.08 -21.53
CA VAL A 26 9.36 11.70 -22.02
C VAL A 26 9.63 12.88 -21.12
N ILE A 27 10.61 12.77 -20.25
CA ILE A 27 11.15 13.91 -19.52
C ILE A 27 11.87 14.76 -20.57
N PHE A 28 11.27 15.85 -20.95
CA PHE A 28 11.91 16.82 -21.84
C PHE A 28 12.81 17.74 -21.02
N ASP A 29 14.03 17.33 -20.79
CA ASP A 29 15.14 18.24 -20.45
C ASP A 29 15.67 18.96 -21.71
N ASP A 30 14.83 19.10 -22.72
CA ASP A 30 15.20 19.76 -23.96
C ASP A 30 14.81 21.25 -23.92
N PRO A 31 15.80 22.17 -23.71
CA PRO A 31 15.53 23.59 -23.71
C PRO A 31 15.10 24.13 -25.06
N THR A 32 15.07 23.30 -26.12
CA THR A 32 14.69 23.66 -27.48
C THR A 32 13.25 23.28 -27.82
N PHE A 33 12.49 22.66 -26.90
CA PHE A 33 11.12 22.31 -27.18
C PHE A 33 10.25 23.55 -27.41
N ASP A 34 9.64 23.61 -28.56
CA ASP A 34 8.78 24.71 -28.99
C ASP A 34 7.32 24.28 -28.97
N ILE A 35 6.54 24.80 -28.02
CA ILE A 35 5.08 24.58 -27.93
C ILE A 35 4.30 25.14 -29.13
N GLN A 36 4.94 25.98 -29.96
CA GLN A 36 4.40 26.50 -31.20
C GLN A 36 4.76 25.63 -32.41
N SER A 37 5.48 24.53 -32.19
CA SER A 37 5.94 23.65 -33.26
C SER A 37 4.78 23.16 -34.14
N PRO A 38 4.89 23.27 -35.47
CA PRO A 38 3.89 22.74 -36.38
C PRO A 38 3.80 21.19 -36.36
N GLU A 39 4.77 20.53 -35.75
CA GLU A 39 4.83 19.06 -35.64
C GLU A 39 3.94 18.51 -34.52
N LEU A 40 3.39 19.36 -33.64
CA LEU A 40 2.47 18.94 -32.62
C LEU A 40 1.15 18.43 -33.21
N SER A 41 0.64 17.31 -32.71
CA SER A 41 -0.69 16.82 -33.07
C SER A 41 -1.78 17.81 -32.63
N PRO A 42 -2.97 17.77 -33.24
CA PRO A 42 -4.08 18.62 -32.83
C PRO A 42 -4.42 18.45 -31.33
N GLU A 43 -4.33 17.24 -30.78
CA GLU A 43 -4.58 16.94 -29.37
C GLU A 43 -3.50 17.55 -28.47
N GLN A 44 -2.23 17.40 -28.86
CA GLN A 44 -1.11 18.03 -28.16
C GLN A 44 -1.23 19.54 -28.14
N ARG A 45 -1.61 20.14 -29.27
CA ARG A 45 -1.82 21.60 -29.40
C ARG A 45 -2.96 22.07 -28.51
N SER A 46 -4.12 21.42 -28.57
CA SER A 46 -5.27 21.74 -27.71
C SER A 46 -4.93 21.68 -26.23
N PHE A 47 -4.12 20.73 -25.87
CA PHE A 47 -3.64 20.56 -24.52
C PHE A 47 -2.73 21.72 -24.07
N PHE A 48 -1.75 22.11 -24.88
CA PHE A 48 -0.88 23.26 -24.58
C PHE A 48 -1.66 24.57 -24.49
N ASP A 49 -2.67 24.77 -25.35
CA ASP A 49 -3.53 25.95 -25.30
C ASP A 49 -4.32 26.02 -23.98
N GLN A 50 -4.85 24.90 -23.51
CA GLN A 50 -5.56 24.83 -22.22
C GLN A 50 -4.62 25.11 -21.03
N TYR A 51 -3.42 24.61 -21.09
CA TYR A 51 -2.42 24.85 -20.07
C TYR A 51 -1.99 26.32 -20.01
N VAL A 52 -1.67 26.93 -21.15
CA VAL A 52 -1.34 28.36 -21.22
C VAL A 52 -2.47 29.22 -20.66
N LEU A 53 -3.73 28.86 -20.97
CA LEU A 53 -4.89 29.53 -20.43
C LEU A 53 -5.00 29.37 -18.90
N ALA A 54 -4.75 28.19 -18.37
CA ALA A 54 -4.75 27.95 -16.94
C ALA A 54 -3.68 28.79 -16.21
N MET A 55 -2.45 28.82 -16.74
CA MET A 55 -1.38 29.65 -16.18
C MET A 55 -1.70 31.15 -16.20
N GLN A 56 -2.30 31.65 -17.29
CA GLN A 56 -2.74 33.05 -17.35
C GLN A 56 -3.78 33.38 -16.28
N ARG A 57 -4.69 32.46 -15.98
CA ARG A 57 -5.72 32.63 -14.94
C ARG A 57 -5.12 32.60 -13.53
N ILE A 58 -4.14 31.74 -13.29
CA ILE A 58 -3.39 31.71 -12.02
C ILE A 58 -2.58 32.99 -11.84
N GLU A 59 -1.91 33.48 -12.87
CA GLU A 59 -1.21 34.76 -12.85
C GLU A 59 -2.16 35.94 -12.61
N ALA A 60 -3.43 35.83 -13.02
CA ALA A 60 -4.49 36.77 -12.74
C ALA A 60 -5.08 36.66 -11.33
N GLY A 61 -4.57 35.72 -10.50
CA GLY A 61 -4.95 35.57 -9.09
C GLY A 61 -6.04 34.54 -8.85
N GLU A 62 -6.36 33.68 -9.82
CA GLU A 62 -7.22 32.53 -9.56
C GLU A 62 -6.44 31.46 -8.77
N ASP A 63 -7.18 30.72 -7.93
CA ASP A 63 -6.63 29.68 -7.10
C ASP A 63 -6.01 28.56 -7.95
N ALA A 64 -4.71 28.33 -7.80
CA ALA A 64 -3.96 27.32 -8.53
C ALA A 64 -4.54 25.91 -8.33
N GLU A 65 -5.09 25.60 -7.16
CA GLU A 65 -5.73 24.30 -6.87
C GLU A 65 -6.90 23.96 -7.80
N LYS A 66 -7.50 24.97 -8.44
CA LYS A 66 -8.55 24.73 -9.45
C LYS A 66 -8.02 24.23 -10.79
N PHE A 67 -6.74 24.43 -11.05
CA PHE A 67 -6.11 24.11 -12.33
C PHE A 67 -5.11 22.97 -12.23
N PHE A 68 -4.47 22.81 -11.11
CA PHE A 68 -3.68 21.61 -10.79
C PHE A 68 -4.62 20.50 -10.31
N VAL A 69 -5.56 20.17 -11.19
CA VAL A 69 -6.48 19.09 -10.90
C VAL A 69 -5.72 17.80 -10.95
N MET A 70 -5.75 17.13 -9.83
CA MET A 70 -5.52 15.72 -9.69
C MET A 70 -5.99 14.98 -10.94
N GLU A 71 -5.20 14.05 -11.37
CA GLU A 71 -5.44 13.18 -12.50
C GLU A 71 -6.90 12.78 -12.63
N ARG A 72 -7.60 13.33 -13.62
CA ARG A 72 -8.96 12.87 -13.96
C ARG A 72 -8.82 11.80 -15.03
N THR A 73 -9.35 10.65 -14.74
CA THR A 73 -9.51 9.59 -15.74
C THR A 73 -10.87 9.72 -16.43
N ASN A 74 -10.92 9.24 -17.67
CA ASN A 74 -12.19 9.04 -18.38
C ASN A 74 -12.83 7.67 -18.06
N ASP A 75 -12.21 6.91 -17.17
CA ASP A 75 -12.73 5.63 -16.71
C ASP A 75 -14.02 5.82 -15.92
N ALA A 76 -14.88 4.83 -15.96
CA ALA A 76 -16.14 4.87 -15.26
C ALA A 76 -15.92 4.93 -13.74
N ASP A 77 -16.72 5.75 -13.07
CA ASP A 77 -16.76 5.78 -11.60
C ASP A 77 -17.08 4.39 -11.03
N GLY A 78 -16.42 4.02 -9.97
CA GLY A 78 -16.63 2.76 -9.28
C GLY A 78 -15.41 2.23 -8.56
N ILE A 79 -15.58 1.12 -7.87
CA ILE A 79 -14.47 0.37 -7.26
C ILE A 79 -13.77 -0.41 -8.35
N VAL A 80 -12.47 -0.16 -8.54
CA VAL A 80 -11.61 -0.88 -9.49
C VAL A 80 -10.92 -2.04 -8.80
N VAL A 81 -10.29 -1.79 -7.64
CA VAL A 81 -9.75 -2.83 -6.78
C VAL A 81 -10.39 -2.69 -5.41
N ALA A 82 -11.22 -3.67 -5.04
CA ALA A 82 -11.82 -3.72 -3.71
C ALA A 82 -10.73 -3.88 -2.64
N PRO A 83 -10.98 -3.43 -1.39
CA PRO A 83 -10.00 -3.58 -0.31
C PRO A 83 -9.48 -5.01 -0.21
N LEU A 84 -8.20 -5.21 -0.51
CA LEU A 84 -7.57 -6.54 -0.57
C LEU A 84 -7.53 -7.24 0.79
N LEU A 85 -7.33 -6.47 1.87
CA LEU A 85 -7.33 -7.01 3.23
C LEU A 85 -8.71 -7.51 3.66
N GLY A 86 -9.79 -7.06 3.01
CA GLY A 86 -11.14 -7.49 3.31
C GLY A 86 -11.51 -7.27 4.78
N GLU A 87 -11.72 -8.36 5.51
CA GLU A 87 -12.06 -8.32 6.94
C GLU A 87 -10.85 -8.22 7.88
N ILE A 88 -9.61 -8.22 7.35
CA ILE A 88 -8.40 -8.10 8.17
C ILE A 88 -8.28 -6.68 8.70
N ASN A 89 -8.67 -6.51 9.96
CA ASN A 89 -8.68 -5.23 10.66
C ASN A 89 -7.97 -5.38 11.99
N PHE A 90 -6.64 -5.28 12.00
CA PHE A 90 -5.86 -5.38 13.22
C PHE A 90 -5.84 -4.06 14.00
N ASN A 91 -5.55 -4.19 15.30
CA ASN A 91 -5.43 -3.09 16.25
C ASN A 91 -4.10 -3.21 17.00
N GLN A 92 -3.77 -2.25 17.86
CA GLN A 92 -2.50 -2.20 18.59
C GLN A 92 -2.61 -2.58 20.06
N GLY A 93 -3.84 -2.67 20.58
CA GLY A 93 -4.14 -3.03 21.95
C GLY A 93 -4.34 -4.53 22.16
N ASN A 94 -5.05 -4.90 23.27
CA ASN A 94 -5.41 -6.29 23.54
C ASN A 94 -6.40 -6.84 22.50
N PRO A 95 -6.24 -8.12 22.01
CA PRO A 95 -5.22 -9.10 22.41
C PRO A 95 -3.90 -8.99 21.61
N TYR A 96 -3.83 -8.16 20.62
CA TYR A 96 -2.67 -8.04 19.70
C TYR A 96 -1.35 -7.81 20.45
N ASN A 97 -1.37 -7.01 21.52
CA ASN A 97 -0.20 -6.69 22.31
C ASN A 97 0.06 -7.63 23.49
N LYS A 98 -0.62 -8.78 23.58
CA LYS A 98 -0.56 -9.70 24.73
C LYS A 98 0.87 -10.06 25.11
N PHE A 99 1.78 -10.21 24.15
CA PHE A 99 3.18 -10.56 24.35
C PHE A 99 4.15 -9.38 24.26
N CYS A 100 3.67 -8.18 24.00
CA CYS A 100 4.51 -6.98 24.03
C CYS A 100 5.07 -6.73 25.44
N PRO A 101 6.22 -6.05 25.56
CA PRO A 101 6.84 -5.74 26.87
C PRO A 101 5.95 -4.95 27.80
N TYR A 102 6.20 -5.09 29.11
CA TYR A 102 5.56 -4.29 30.14
C TYR A 102 6.47 -3.10 30.46
N ILE A 103 5.98 -1.87 30.25
CA ILE A 103 6.78 -0.64 30.34
C ILE A 103 6.00 0.41 31.13
N ASN A 104 6.65 1.01 32.14
CA ASN A 104 6.08 2.10 32.94
C ASN A 104 4.68 1.78 33.51
N GLY A 105 4.51 0.55 34.01
CA GLY A 105 3.27 0.11 34.67
C GLY A 105 2.15 -0.29 33.72
N GLY A 106 2.41 -0.42 32.41
CA GLY A 106 1.44 -0.87 31.43
C GLY A 106 2.06 -1.75 30.33
N ARG A 107 1.23 -2.52 29.65
CA ARG A 107 1.66 -3.26 28.48
C ARG A 107 1.82 -2.30 27.30
N ALA A 108 2.95 -2.40 26.61
CA ALA A 108 3.18 -1.60 25.41
C ALA A 108 2.18 -1.96 24.30
N VAL A 109 1.82 -1.00 23.48
CA VAL A 109 1.07 -1.25 22.23
C VAL A 109 1.99 -1.85 21.18
N THR A 110 1.45 -2.55 20.17
CA THR A 110 2.25 -3.23 19.12
C THR A 110 3.08 -2.29 18.26
N GLY A 111 2.59 -1.05 18.06
CA GLY A 111 3.15 -0.08 17.14
C GLY A 111 2.63 -0.23 15.71
N CYS A 112 2.37 0.91 15.07
CA CYS A 112 1.71 0.97 13.76
C CYS A 112 2.48 0.25 12.65
N VAL A 113 3.83 0.32 12.64
CA VAL A 113 4.66 -0.35 11.63
C VAL A 113 4.56 -1.88 11.75
N ALA A 114 4.59 -2.41 13.00
CA ALA A 114 4.41 -3.85 13.23
C ALA A 114 2.99 -4.30 12.86
N THR A 115 1.99 -3.48 13.16
CA THR A 115 0.59 -3.76 12.83
C THR A 115 0.36 -3.81 11.31
N ALA A 116 0.86 -2.83 10.57
CA ALA A 116 0.77 -2.80 9.11
C ALA A 116 1.47 -4.02 8.47
N MET A 117 2.68 -4.33 8.93
CA MET A 117 3.44 -5.49 8.46
C MET A 117 2.71 -6.80 8.77
N ALA A 118 2.15 -6.95 9.97
CA ALA A 118 1.40 -8.14 10.39
C ALA A 118 0.11 -8.32 9.57
N MET A 119 -0.61 -7.24 9.25
CA MET A 119 -1.80 -7.30 8.38
C MET A 119 -1.47 -7.84 6.99
N ILE A 120 -0.37 -7.39 6.40
CA ILE A 120 0.08 -7.90 5.09
C ILE A 120 0.51 -9.37 5.18
N MET A 121 1.27 -9.75 6.21
CA MET A 121 1.64 -11.15 6.43
C MET A 121 0.40 -12.03 6.61
N ARG A 122 -0.62 -11.56 7.33
CA ARG A 122 -1.90 -12.25 7.50
C ARG A 122 -2.69 -12.35 6.19
N TYR A 123 -2.66 -11.32 5.36
CA TYR A 123 -3.30 -11.36 4.03
C TYR A 123 -2.76 -12.51 3.18
N TYR A 124 -1.45 -12.70 3.16
CA TYR A 124 -0.83 -13.80 2.43
C TYR A 124 -0.83 -15.13 3.20
N ASN A 125 -1.11 -15.15 4.51
CA ASN A 125 -0.86 -16.30 5.41
C ASN A 125 0.57 -16.84 5.24
N PHE A 126 1.54 -15.93 5.21
CA PHE A 126 2.93 -16.24 4.85
C PHE A 126 3.92 -15.38 5.69
N PRO A 127 5.08 -15.95 6.03
CA PRO A 127 5.52 -17.34 5.86
C PRO A 127 4.94 -18.27 6.95
N ALA A 128 5.29 -19.56 6.91
CA ALA A 128 4.95 -20.47 8.00
C ALA A 128 5.66 -20.11 9.32
N LYS A 129 6.86 -19.55 9.23
CA LYS A 129 7.65 -18.96 10.35
C LYS A 129 8.71 -18.02 9.77
N GLY A 130 9.26 -17.15 10.59
CA GLY A 130 10.44 -16.38 10.23
C GLY A 130 11.74 -17.17 10.38
N THR A 131 12.87 -16.54 10.09
CA THR A 131 14.20 -17.12 10.29
C THR A 131 15.16 -16.14 10.96
N GLY A 132 16.08 -16.70 11.74
CA GLY A 132 17.11 -15.96 12.45
C GLY A 132 16.67 -15.48 13.84
N SER A 133 17.58 -14.76 14.50
CA SER A 133 17.34 -14.20 15.82
C SER A 133 17.40 -12.69 15.75
N VAL A 134 16.46 -12.02 16.42
CA VAL A 134 16.40 -10.56 16.50
C VAL A 134 16.43 -10.11 17.95
N LYS A 135 17.05 -8.96 18.20
CA LYS A 135 17.15 -8.36 19.52
C LYS A 135 16.21 -7.17 19.62
N TYR A 136 15.53 -7.04 20.73
CA TYR A 136 14.62 -5.92 20.99
C TYR A 136 14.70 -5.50 22.46
N THR A 137 14.23 -4.31 22.78
CA THR A 137 14.18 -3.83 24.16
C THR A 137 12.89 -4.30 24.82
N GLY A 138 13.01 -5.17 25.82
CA GLY A 138 11.93 -5.74 26.59
C GLY A 138 11.42 -4.87 27.76
N GLY A 139 11.60 -3.56 27.69
CA GLY A 139 11.24 -2.65 28.77
C GLY A 139 12.09 -2.85 30.02
N SER A 140 11.45 -3.13 31.18
CA SER A 140 12.16 -3.41 32.44
C SER A 140 13.05 -4.64 32.39
N ASP A 141 12.79 -5.56 31.45
CA ASP A 141 13.53 -6.82 31.31
C ASP A 141 14.81 -6.64 30.48
N GLY A 142 15.10 -5.41 30.05
CA GLY A 142 16.29 -5.08 29.26
C GLY A 142 16.26 -5.61 27.82
N GLU A 143 17.44 -5.87 27.26
CA GLU A 143 17.55 -6.46 25.93
C GLU A 143 17.08 -7.92 25.94
N GLN A 144 16.18 -8.26 25.05
CA GLN A 144 15.64 -9.60 24.85
C GLN A 144 16.03 -10.10 23.45
N THR A 145 16.07 -11.43 23.30
CA THR A 145 16.28 -12.09 22.01
C THR A 145 15.01 -12.86 21.63
N PHE A 146 14.51 -12.61 20.41
CA PHE A 146 13.42 -13.37 19.83
C PHE A 146 13.96 -14.24 18.68
N VAL A 147 13.84 -15.55 18.83
CA VAL A 147 14.30 -16.53 17.82
C VAL A 147 13.12 -16.82 16.89
N LEU A 148 13.13 -16.24 15.71
CA LEU A 148 12.03 -16.35 14.75
C LEU A 148 11.77 -17.79 14.30
N ASP A 149 12.82 -18.63 14.24
CA ASP A 149 12.71 -20.05 13.88
C ASP A 149 11.90 -20.89 14.88
N ASP A 150 11.83 -20.46 16.14
CA ASP A 150 11.15 -21.17 17.22
C ASP A 150 9.66 -20.78 17.36
N HIS A 151 9.22 -19.77 16.60
CA HIS A 151 7.89 -19.19 16.69
C HIS A 151 7.13 -19.31 15.35
N PRO A 152 6.59 -20.51 15.00
CA PRO A 152 5.76 -20.66 13.82
C PRO A 152 4.48 -19.83 13.94
N PHE A 153 3.99 -19.34 12.80
CA PHE A 153 2.74 -18.60 12.73
C PHE A 153 1.57 -19.54 12.51
N ASP A 154 0.65 -19.54 13.45
CA ASP A 154 -0.56 -20.38 13.41
C ASP A 154 -1.68 -19.65 12.65
N TRP A 155 -1.52 -19.55 11.33
CA TRP A 155 -2.43 -18.82 10.46
C TRP A 155 -3.91 -19.20 10.60
N PRO A 156 -4.28 -20.50 10.78
CA PRO A 156 -5.68 -20.88 11.01
C PRO A 156 -6.30 -20.26 12.28
N ASN A 157 -5.49 -20.01 13.31
CA ASN A 157 -5.94 -19.41 14.56
C ASN A 157 -5.79 -17.89 14.62
N ILE A 158 -5.20 -17.24 13.60
CA ILE A 158 -5.19 -15.79 13.52
C ILE A 158 -6.49 -15.32 12.86
N LEU A 159 -7.40 -14.76 13.65
CA LEU A 159 -8.65 -14.20 13.15
C LEU A 159 -8.39 -12.95 12.29
N PRO A 160 -9.30 -12.58 11.38
CA PRO A 160 -9.18 -11.35 10.63
C PRO A 160 -9.34 -10.08 11.48
N THR A 161 -10.08 -10.16 12.59
CA THR A 161 -10.24 -9.10 13.58
C THR A 161 -10.51 -9.70 14.96
N TYR A 162 -10.22 -8.93 16.01
CA TYR A 162 -10.52 -9.30 17.42
C TYR A 162 -11.40 -8.25 18.09
N ASP A 163 -11.68 -7.16 17.42
CA ASP A 163 -12.54 -6.12 17.93
C ASP A 163 -14.01 -6.56 17.83
N PHE A 164 -14.73 -6.54 18.95
CA PHE A 164 -16.15 -6.89 19.07
C PHE A 164 -16.50 -8.35 18.69
N VAL A 165 -15.52 -9.26 18.64
CA VAL A 165 -15.72 -10.69 18.40
C VAL A 165 -15.25 -11.52 19.58
N ASN A 166 -15.83 -12.72 19.72
CA ASN A 166 -15.34 -13.70 20.69
C ASN A 166 -14.15 -14.46 20.12
N TYR A 167 -13.12 -14.65 20.91
CA TYR A 167 -11.93 -15.41 20.53
C TYR A 167 -11.43 -16.27 21.68
N THR A 168 -10.72 -17.34 21.35
CA THR A 168 -10.11 -18.23 22.34
C THR A 168 -8.73 -17.72 22.77
N THR A 169 -8.17 -18.33 23.80
CA THR A 169 -6.79 -18.01 24.23
C THR A 169 -5.77 -18.32 23.12
N GLU A 170 -5.95 -19.44 22.44
CA GLU A 170 -5.08 -19.88 21.34
C GLU A 170 -5.10 -18.87 20.19
N GLN A 171 -6.27 -18.34 19.85
CA GLN A 171 -6.42 -17.30 18.83
C GLN A 171 -5.76 -15.99 19.25
N ALA A 172 -5.92 -15.59 20.51
CA ALA A 172 -5.22 -14.43 21.07
C ALA A 172 -3.70 -14.62 21.07
N ASP A 173 -3.20 -15.80 21.40
CA ASP A 173 -1.78 -16.12 21.40
C ASP A 173 -1.20 -16.14 19.98
N ALA A 174 -1.94 -16.67 19.02
CA ALA A 174 -1.51 -16.70 17.63
C ALA A 174 -1.26 -15.29 17.06
N VAL A 175 -2.20 -14.36 17.23
CA VAL A 175 -2.02 -12.98 16.74
C VAL A 175 -0.95 -12.24 17.54
N ALA A 176 -0.88 -12.42 18.84
CA ALA A 176 0.13 -11.78 19.68
C ALA A 176 1.55 -12.25 19.35
N ASN A 177 1.73 -13.54 18.99
CA ASN A 177 3.01 -14.08 18.52
C ASN A 177 3.44 -13.40 17.20
N LEU A 178 2.54 -13.28 16.22
CA LEU A 178 2.81 -12.58 14.99
C LEU A 178 3.22 -11.11 15.24
N MET A 179 2.46 -10.41 16.09
CA MET A 179 2.73 -9.01 16.41
C MET A 179 4.08 -8.83 17.12
N LEU A 180 4.41 -9.69 18.08
CA LEU A 180 5.72 -9.63 18.75
C LEU A 180 6.86 -9.95 17.79
N ALA A 181 6.70 -10.94 16.90
CA ALA A 181 7.70 -11.26 15.89
C ALA A 181 7.99 -10.07 14.98
N CYS A 182 6.94 -9.39 14.48
CA CYS A 182 7.09 -8.18 13.68
C CYS A 182 7.76 -7.04 14.47
N GLY A 183 7.28 -6.78 15.68
CA GLY A 183 7.82 -5.70 16.53
C GLY A 183 9.27 -5.94 16.96
N ALA A 184 9.62 -7.17 17.34
CA ALA A 184 10.99 -7.55 17.70
C ALA A 184 11.93 -7.41 16.50
N ALA A 185 11.52 -7.90 15.32
CA ALA A 185 12.30 -7.76 14.08
C ALA A 185 12.55 -6.29 13.73
N LEU A 186 11.54 -5.44 13.89
CA LEU A 186 11.63 -3.99 13.67
C LEU A 186 12.47 -3.27 14.72
N GLN A 187 12.89 -3.93 15.81
CA GLN A 187 13.51 -3.32 16.98
C GLN A 187 12.65 -2.16 17.51
N MET A 188 11.36 -2.48 17.72
CA MET A 188 10.35 -1.52 18.14
C MET A 188 10.77 -0.77 19.39
N ASN A 189 10.68 0.54 19.36
CA ASN A 189 10.74 1.37 20.57
C ASN A 189 9.38 1.29 21.27
N TYR A 190 9.25 0.29 22.14
CA TYR A 190 8.01 -0.02 22.81
C TYR A 190 7.60 1.02 23.86
N SER A 191 6.34 1.39 23.88
CA SER A 191 5.73 2.27 24.89
C SER A 191 4.26 1.91 25.08
N LYS A 192 3.72 2.14 26.27
CA LYS A 192 2.29 1.94 26.54
C LYS A 192 1.39 2.98 25.85
N ASP A 193 1.92 4.15 25.54
CA ASP A 193 1.18 5.28 24.97
C ASP A 193 1.37 5.41 23.45
N GLY A 194 2.35 4.69 22.88
CA GLY A 194 2.63 4.70 21.44
C GLY A 194 4.00 4.13 21.13
N SER A 195 4.05 2.95 20.48
CA SER A 195 5.28 2.29 20.06
C SER A 195 5.64 2.68 18.62
N GLY A 196 6.92 2.90 18.33
CA GLY A 196 7.39 3.36 17.03
C GLY A 196 8.59 2.58 16.50
N ALA A 197 8.67 2.45 15.17
CA ALA A 197 9.80 1.87 14.46
C ALA A 197 10.00 2.58 13.12
N GLN A 198 11.16 2.37 12.49
CA GLN A 198 11.50 2.93 11.19
C GLN A 198 10.88 2.07 10.07
N THR A 199 10.01 2.65 9.25
CA THR A 199 9.35 1.96 8.13
C THR A 199 10.35 1.51 7.06
N GLU A 200 11.47 2.21 6.90
CA GLU A 200 12.55 1.86 5.96
C GLU A 200 13.19 0.49 6.24
N ARG A 201 13.02 -0.07 7.46
CA ARG A 201 13.52 -1.40 7.82
C ARG A 201 12.66 -2.54 7.24
N VAL A 202 11.39 -2.28 6.96
CA VAL A 202 10.42 -3.30 6.54
C VAL A 202 10.89 -4.12 5.34
N PRO A 203 11.39 -3.54 4.23
CA PRO A 203 11.85 -4.33 3.09
C PRO A 203 12.96 -5.33 3.44
N GLY A 204 13.94 -4.89 4.22
CA GLY A 204 15.04 -5.75 4.65
C GLY A 204 14.55 -6.94 5.47
N LEU A 205 13.62 -6.70 6.40
CA LEU A 205 13.05 -7.73 7.26
C LEU A 205 12.15 -8.70 6.47
N LEU A 206 11.27 -8.18 5.62
CA LEU A 206 10.42 -9.01 4.78
C LEU A 206 11.25 -9.96 3.91
N LYS A 207 12.33 -9.48 3.29
CA LYS A 207 13.23 -10.29 2.47
C LYS A 207 14.04 -11.31 3.28
N ASN A 208 14.73 -10.84 4.31
CA ASN A 208 15.78 -11.62 4.96
C ASN A 208 15.24 -12.51 6.08
N ASN A 209 14.14 -12.11 6.74
CA ASN A 209 13.61 -12.82 7.89
C ASN A 209 12.26 -13.50 7.61
N PHE A 210 11.49 -12.99 6.64
CA PHE A 210 10.12 -13.47 6.39
C PHE A 210 9.90 -13.97 4.96
N PHE A 211 10.96 -14.21 4.19
CA PHE A 211 10.93 -14.87 2.88
C PHE A 211 10.06 -14.20 1.81
N PHE A 212 9.79 -12.92 1.94
CA PHE A 212 9.15 -12.16 0.87
C PHE A 212 10.11 -11.91 -0.29
N SER A 213 9.57 -11.49 -1.43
CA SER A 213 10.35 -11.25 -2.65
C SER A 213 11.51 -10.27 -2.42
N SER A 214 12.61 -10.52 -3.15
CA SER A 214 13.73 -9.57 -3.23
C SER A 214 13.33 -8.24 -3.87
N ASP A 215 12.15 -8.17 -4.50
CA ASP A 215 11.65 -6.98 -5.19
C ASP A 215 11.01 -5.95 -4.25
N VAL A 216 10.71 -6.32 -3.01
CA VAL A 216 10.19 -5.36 -2.01
C VAL A 216 11.12 -4.15 -1.91
N ARG A 217 10.57 -2.95 -2.00
CA ARG A 217 11.29 -1.66 -1.99
C ARG A 217 10.68 -0.69 -0.99
N TYR A 218 11.48 0.29 -0.62
CA TYR A 218 11.08 1.46 0.16
C TYR A 218 11.43 2.71 -0.64
N ILE A 219 10.58 3.71 -0.55
CA ILE A 219 10.86 5.06 -1.02
C ILE A 219 10.36 6.09 -0.02
N ASP A 220 11.15 7.14 0.16
CA ASP A 220 10.75 8.37 0.84
C ASP A 220 10.28 9.36 -0.23
N VAL A 221 8.96 9.51 -0.36
CA VAL A 221 8.32 10.36 -1.37
C VAL A 221 8.54 11.84 -1.05
N SER A 222 8.73 12.19 0.22
CA SER A 222 8.86 13.59 0.67
C SER A 222 10.22 14.22 0.40
N ASN A 223 11.25 13.42 0.11
CA ASN A 223 12.59 13.91 -0.23
C ASN A 223 12.71 14.45 -1.66
N SER A 224 11.63 14.49 -2.39
CA SER A 224 11.55 15.02 -3.72
C SER A 224 11.50 16.56 -3.73
N SER A 225 11.95 17.14 -4.83
CA SER A 225 11.80 18.58 -5.08
C SER A 225 10.34 18.99 -5.36
N ASN A 226 9.46 18.04 -5.66
CA ASN A 226 8.03 18.26 -5.90
C ASN A 226 7.19 17.07 -5.37
N PRO A 227 6.97 16.97 -4.05
CA PRO A 227 6.31 15.83 -3.43
C PRO A 227 4.90 15.52 -3.96
N GLU A 228 4.11 16.55 -4.29
CA GLU A 228 2.74 16.36 -4.80
C GLU A 228 2.72 15.72 -6.18
N GLN A 229 3.62 16.13 -7.06
CA GLN A 229 3.77 15.55 -8.39
C GLN A 229 4.28 14.11 -8.29
N ASP A 230 5.23 13.88 -7.41
CA ASP A 230 5.80 12.56 -7.25
C ASP A 230 4.79 11.58 -6.67
N ILE A 231 3.94 12.00 -5.72
CA ILE A 231 2.91 11.11 -5.19
C ILE A 231 1.88 10.73 -6.25
N THR A 232 1.56 11.63 -7.18
CA THR A 232 0.68 11.32 -8.32
C THR A 232 1.35 10.31 -9.25
N TYR A 233 2.62 10.52 -9.61
CA TYR A 233 3.43 9.59 -10.40
C TYR A 233 3.49 8.21 -9.74
N TRP A 234 3.79 8.15 -8.43
CA TRP A 234 3.82 6.89 -7.69
C TRP A 234 2.45 6.22 -7.63
N GLY A 235 1.37 6.99 -7.60
CA GLY A 235 0.01 6.49 -7.69
C GLY A 235 -0.24 5.72 -8.98
N GLU A 236 0.20 6.26 -10.12
CA GLU A 236 0.03 5.68 -11.45
C GLU A 236 0.96 4.49 -11.70
N ASP A 237 2.25 4.69 -11.48
CA ASP A 237 3.26 3.72 -11.92
C ASP A 237 3.54 2.61 -10.92
N VAL A 238 3.15 2.76 -9.66
CA VAL A 238 3.46 1.80 -8.61
C VAL A 238 2.23 1.38 -7.83
N VAL A 239 1.46 2.32 -7.25
CA VAL A 239 0.41 1.98 -6.28
C VAL A 239 -0.73 1.23 -6.96
N ARG A 240 -1.29 1.77 -8.06
CA ARG A 240 -2.36 1.11 -8.79
C ARG A 240 -1.92 -0.24 -9.38
N PRO A 241 -0.78 -0.34 -10.10
CA PRO A 241 -0.30 -1.64 -10.60
C PRO A 241 -0.08 -2.69 -9.51
N ASP A 242 0.45 -2.31 -8.35
CA ASP A 242 0.59 -3.25 -7.24
C ASP A 242 -0.77 -3.73 -6.72
N LEU A 243 -1.73 -2.82 -6.53
CA LEU A 243 -3.08 -3.17 -6.10
C LEU A 243 -3.79 -4.09 -7.11
N GLU A 244 -3.66 -3.84 -8.41
CA GLU A 244 -4.20 -4.68 -9.48
C GLU A 244 -3.58 -6.08 -9.51
N LEU A 245 -2.32 -6.20 -9.08
CA LEU A 245 -1.64 -7.48 -8.88
C LEU A 245 -1.95 -8.15 -7.54
N GLY A 246 -2.88 -7.60 -6.74
CA GLY A 246 -3.23 -8.12 -5.43
C GLY A 246 -2.15 -7.90 -4.37
N ARG A 247 -1.39 -6.81 -4.48
CA ARG A 247 -0.29 -6.47 -3.57
C ARG A 247 -0.64 -5.24 -2.76
N PRO A 248 -1.07 -5.37 -1.50
CA PRO A 248 -1.26 -4.23 -0.62
C PRO A 248 0.07 -3.59 -0.26
N LEU A 249 0.06 -2.26 -0.05
CA LEU A 249 1.25 -1.46 0.23
C LEU A 249 1.22 -0.94 1.67
N ILE A 250 2.41 -0.68 2.24
CA ILE A 250 2.54 0.03 3.51
C ILE A 250 2.89 1.48 3.21
N PHE A 251 2.16 2.40 3.83
CA PHE A 251 2.45 3.82 3.81
C PHE A 251 2.78 4.32 5.23
N ALA A 252 3.62 5.34 5.31
CA ALA A 252 3.88 6.04 6.56
C ALA A 252 4.10 7.52 6.28
N GLY A 253 3.62 8.35 7.18
CA GLY A 253 3.78 9.81 7.07
C GLY A 253 3.47 10.53 8.38
N HIS A 254 3.61 11.85 8.35
CA HIS A 254 3.35 12.72 9.48
C HIS A 254 2.41 13.85 9.06
N PRO A 255 1.49 14.31 9.92
CA PRO A 255 0.64 15.44 9.61
C PRO A 255 1.44 16.75 9.44
N ALA A 256 2.49 16.94 10.24
CA ALA A 256 3.41 18.06 10.15
C ALA A 256 4.76 17.74 10.83
N ILE A 257 5.74 18.63 10.64
CA ILE A 257 7.05 18.53 11.29
C ILE A 257 6.88 18.47 12.82
N GLY A 258 7.49 17.46 13.44
CA GLY A 258 7.47 17.27 14.89
C GLY A 258 6.18 16.66 15.46
N GLN A 259 5.18 16.38 14.63
CA GLN A 259 4.00 15.62 15.03
C GLN A 259 4.25 14.12 14.92
N THR A 260 3.51 13.35 15.70
CA THR A 260 3.58 11.87 15.65
C THR A 260 3.12 11.38 14.30
N GLY A 261 3.94 10.56 13.65
CA GLY A 261 3.60 9.90 12.40
C GLY A 261 2.72 8.67 12.60
N HIS A 262 2.21 8.15 11.50
CA HIS A 262 1.46 6.90 11.48
C HIS A 262 1.86 6.05 10.29
N CYS A 263 1.77 4.72 10.46
CA CYS A 263 2.02 3.73 9.43
C CYS A 263 0.75 2.89 9.25
N PHE A 264 0.33 2.70 8.01
CA PHE A 264 -0.95 2.10 7.65
C PHE A 264 -0.84 1.34 6.33
N VAL A 265 -1.90 0.64 5.94
CA VAL A 265 -1.95 -0.12 4.69
C VAL A 265 -2.85 0.56 3.68
N VAL A 266 -2.39 0.65 2.43
CA VAL A 266 -3.19 1.00 1.27
C VAL A 266 -3.46 -0.28 0.50
N ASP A 267 -4.74 -0.63 0.31
CA ASP A 267 -5.12 -1.97 -0.13
C ASP A 267 -6.24 -2.04 -1.17
N GLY A 268 -6.62 -0.90 -1.75
CA GLY A 268 -7.61 -0.86 -2.82
C GLY A 268 -7.71 0.53 -3.43
N TYR A 269 -8.38 0.65 -4.57
CA TYR A 269 -8.69 1.95 -5.14
C TYR A 269 -10.01 1.97 -5.90
N LYS A 270 -10.60 3.15 -5.96
CA LYS A 270 -11.81 3.46 -6.73
C LYS A 270 -11.62 4.74 -7.52
N ILE A 271 -12.51 4.93 -8.49
CA ILE A 271 -12.65 6.16 -9.24
C ILE A 271 -13.96 6.81 -8.82
N GLU A 272 -13.93 8.10 -8.53
CA GLU A 272 -15.12 8.87 -8.18
C GLU A 272 -14.95 10.32 -8.69
N ASN A 273 -15.90 10.77 -9.52
CA ASN A 273 -15.84 12.08 -10.19
C ASN A 273 -14.52 12.29 -10.98
N GLY A 274 -13.98 11.24 -11.57
CA GLY A 274 -12.72 11.26 -12.31
C GLY A 274 -11.46 11.39 -11.44
N LEU A 275 -11.55 11.11 -10.15
CA LEU A 275 -10.43 11.11 -9.22
C LEU A 275 -10.17 9.73 -8.66
N TYR A 276 -8.89 9.40 -8.41
CA TYR A 276 -8.49 8.16 -7.78
C TYR A 276 -8.51 8.30 -6.26
N TYR A 277 -9.33 7.49 -5.61
CA TYR A 277 -9.38 7.35 -4.15
C TYR A 277 -8.84 5.98 -3.77
N TYR A 278 -7.95 5.96 -2.80
CA TYR A 278 -7.30 4.75 -2.32
C TYR A 278 -7.88 4.36 -0.97
N HIS A 279 -8.16 3.07 -0.80
CA HIS A 279 -8.63 2.56 0.49
C HIS A 279 -7.47 2.47 1.46
N VAL A 280 -7.67 3.03 2.65
CA VAL A 280 -6.70 3.05 3.75
C VAL A 280 -7.24 2.24 4.92
N ASN A 281 -6.48 1.23 5.33
CA ASN A 281 -6.66 0.51 6.59
C ASN A 281 -5.66 1.06 7.61
N TRP A 282 -6.18 1.82 8.57
CA TRP A 282 -5.36 2.54 9.55
C TRP A 282 -4.73 1.65 10.61
N GLY A 283 -5.11 0.37 10.74
CA GLY A 283 -4.62 -0.51 11.79
C GLY A 283 -5.20 -0.18 13.17
N TRP A 284 -6.46 0.28 13.20
CA TRP A 284 -7.22 0.64 14.40
C TRP A 284 -8.49 -0.20 14.55
N GLY A 285 -8.40 -1.51 14.24
CA GLY A 285 -9.53 -2.43 14.34
C GLY A 285 -10.64 -2.16 13.32
N GLY A 286 -10.31 -1.53 12.21
CA GLY A 286 -11.27 -1.09 11.18
C GLY A 286 -11.89 0.29 11.45
N ALA A 287 -11.65 0.88 12.62
CA ALA A 287 -12.15 2.21 12.93
C ALA A 287 -11.50 3.24 12.01
N GLY A 288 -12.32 4.05 11.35
CA GLY A 288 -11.86 5.13 10.49
C GLY A 288 -11.29 4.70 9.13
N ASN A 289 -11.31 3.40 8.78
CA ASN A 289 -10.94 2.96 7.43
C ASN A 289 -11.72 3.76 6.38
N SER A 290 -11.03 4.28 5.37
CA SER A 290 -11.63 5.28 4.49
C SER A 290 -10.97 5.32 3.12
N TRP A 291 -11.65 5.97 2.18
CA TRP A 291 -11.15 6.25 0.85
C TRP A 291 -10.53 7.63 0.80
N CYS A 292 -9.24 7.72 0.53
CA CYS A 292 -8.45 8.94 0.55
C CYS A 292 -7.78 9.19 -0.80
N LEU A 293 -7.49 10.46 -1.09
CA LEU A 293 -6.53 10.81 -2.14
C LEU A 293 -5.11 10.57 -1.61
N LEU A 294 -4.15 10.17 -2.46
CA LEU A 294 -2.75 10.02 -2.01
C LEU A 294 -2.16 11.34 -1.52
N THR A 295 -2.59 12.45 -2.08
CA THR A 295 -2.19 13.80 -1.64
C THR A 295 -2.84 14.21 -0.31
N ARG A 296 -3.85 13.47 0.15
CA ARG A 296 -4.59 13.74 1.37
C ARG A 296 -5.02 12.45 2.06
N LEU A 297 -4.04 11.73 2.61
CA LEU A 297 -4.25 10.53 3.42
C LEU A 297 -4.68 10.96 4.84
N GLN A 298 -5.97 11.25 4.97
CA GLN A 298 -6.55 11.87 6.15
C GLN A 298 -7.42 10.90 6.94
N ASP A 299 -7.15 10.81 8.25
CA ASP A 299 -7.97 10.03 9.17
C ASP A 299 -9.29 10.75 9.55
N ALA A 300 -10.12 10.07 10.33
CA ALA A 300 -11.40 10.61 10.79
C ALA A 300 -11.26 11.80 11.76
N GLU A 301 -10.10 11.97 12.37
CA GLU A 301 -9.78 13.06 13.30
C GLU A 301 -9.22 14.29 12.58
N GLY A 302 -8.97 14.18 11.27
CA GLY A 302 -8.50 15.27 10.43
C GLY A 302 -6.98 15.35 10.27
N SER A 303 -6.23 14.37 10.80
CA SER A 303 -4.77 14.30 10.61
C SER A 303 -4.44 13.85 9.21
N ASN A 304 -3.74 14.69 8.42
CA ASN A 304 -3.33 14.35 7.06
C ASN A 304 -1.89 13.86 7.03
N TYR A 305 -1.68 12.57 6.89
CA TYR A 305 -0.37 11.92 6.89
C TYR A 305 0.43 12.08 5.59
N SER A 306 -0.16 12.69 4.55
CA SER A 306 0.60 13.14 3.37
C SER A 306 1.34 14.46 3.59
N GLY A 307 1.16 15.08 4.75
CA GLY A 307 1.68 16.42 5.00
C GLY A 307 3.19 16.51 5.15
N HIS A 308 3.85 15.45 5.66
CA HIS A 308 5.30 15.44 5.88
C HIS A 308 5.87 14.01 5.97
N ASN A 309 7.10 13.83 5.45
CA ASN A 309 7.83 12.56 5.46
C ASN A 309 6.99 11.35 4.96
N LEU A 310 6.23 11.57 3.89
CA LEU A 310 5.48 10.49 3.28
C LEU A 310 6.43 9.48 2.64
N SER A 311 6.25 8.23 3.00
CA SER A 311 7.03 7.12 2.48
C SER A 311 6.14 5.90 2.23
N MET A 312 6.61 4.96 1.41
CA MET A 312 5.91 3.72 1.17
C MET A 312 6.84 2.53 1.01
N VAL A 313 6.31 1.35 1.34
CA VAL A 313 6.89 0.05 1.00
C VAL A 313 5.98 -0.61 -0.03
N TYR A 314 6.55 -1.06 -1.14
CA TYR A 314 5.84 -1.54 -2.31
C TYR A 314 6.49 -2.81 -2.89
N TYR A 315 5.83 -3.44 -3.87
CA TYR A 315 6.18 -4.75 -4.43
C TYR A 315 6.21 -5.85 -3.36
N ILE A 316 5.29 -5.76 -2.39
CA ILE A 316 5.21 -6.70 -1.28
C ILE A 316 4.46 -7.95 -1.74
N HIS A 317 5.17 -9.04 -1.95
CA HIS A 317 4.59 -10.34 -2.23
C HIS A 317 5.52 -11.46 -1.73
N PRO A 318 4.98 -12.64 -1.38
CA PRO A 318 5.79 -13.79 -1.00
C PRO A 318 6.77 -14.18 -2.10
N ASN A 319 7.98 -14.58 -1.69
CA ASN A 319 8.87 -15.30 -2.58
C ASN A 319 8.49 -16.78 -2.50
N TYR A 320 7.42 -17.15 -3.21
CA TYR A 320 7.13 -18.57 -3.34
C TYR A 320 8.32 -19.23 -4.04
N PRO A 321 8.94 -20.27 -3.46
CA PRO A 321 9.96 -21.02 -4.20
C PRO A 321 9.37 -21.35 -5.57
N ALA A 322 10.12 -21.02 -6.61
CA ALA A 322 9.70 -21.26 -7.99
C ALA A 322 9.08 -22.65 -8.04
N ALA A 323 7.79 -22.67 -8.36
CA ALA A 323 6.92 -23.79 -8.09
C ALA A 323 7.67 -25.11 -8.28
N VAL A 324 7.48 -25.97 -7.28
CA VAL A 324 7.17 -27.35 -7.65
C VAL A 324 7.06 -27.44 -9.16
N GLU A 325 8.01 -28.19 -9.80
CA GLU A 325 8.00 -28.61 -11.20
C GLU A 325 6.62 -28.43 -11.81
N GLN A 326 6.55 -27.72 -12.92
CA GLN A 326 5.34 -27.73 -13.73
C GLN A 326 4.90 -29.17 -13.79
N VAL A 327 3.89 -29.51 -12.99
CA VAL A 327 3.10 -30.69 -13.31
C VAL A 327 2.57 -30.31 -14.68
N GLU A 328 3.21 -30.83 -15.73
CA GLU A 328 2.70 -30.76 -17.08
C GLU A 328 1.20 -31.01 -16.95
N PRO A 329 0.34 -30.08 -17.35
CA PRO A 329 -1.09 -30.31 -17.21
C PRO A 329 -1.39 -31.54 -18.02
N THR A 330 -1.51 -32.70 -17.35
CA THR A 330 -1.77 -33.98 -17.99
C THR A 330 -3.07 -33.95 -18.78
N GLU A 331 -3.91 -32.94 -18.61
CA GLU A 331 -5.01 -32.58 -19.49
C GLU A 331 -5.39 -31.11 -19.31
N ALA A 332 -5.56 -30.41 -20.44
CA ALA A 332 -6.01 -29.02 -20.46
C ALA A 332 -7.42 -28.90 -19.86
N ALA A 333 -7.59 -28.05 -18.87
CA ALA A 333 -8.91 -27.73 -18.36
C ALA A 333 -9.73 -27.03 -19.45
N THR A 334 -10.91 -27.55 -19.76
CA THR A 334 -11.84 -26.94 -20.71
C THR A 334 -12.76 -25.98 -19.96
N LYS A 335 -12.83 -24.74 -20.43
CA LYS A 335 -13.73 -23.73 -19.89
C LYS A 335 -14.92 -23.54 -20.82
N THR A 336 -16.12 -23.74 -20.32
CA THR A 336 -17.38 -23.60 -21.08
C THR A 336 -18.35 -22.70 -20.33
N LEU A 337 -19.08 -21.87 -21.06
CA LEU A 337 -20.20 -21.12 -20.51
C LEU A 337 -21.47 -21.96 -20.72
N ARG A 338 -22.14 -22.33 -19.65
CA ARG A 338 -23.42 -23.07 -19.70
C ARG A 338 -24.43 -22.32 -18.83
N ASP A 339 -25.55 -21.94 -19.43
CA ASP A 339 -26.61 -21.16 -18.77
C ASP A 339 -26.12 -19.89 -18.04
N GLY A 340 -25.13 -19.19 -18.63
CA GLY A 340 -24.53 -17.99 -18.05
C GLY A 340 -23.51 -18.24 -16.92
N GLN A 341 -23.21 -19.49 -16.60
CA GLN A 341 -22.22 -19.87 -15.58
C GLN A 341 -20.95 -20.43 -16.23
N LEU A 342 -19.79 -19.98 -15.75
CA LEU A 342 -18.50 -20.55 -16.15
C LEU A 342 -18.30 -21.91 -15.49
N ILE A 343 -18.17 -22.93 -16.33
CA ILE A 343 -17.92 -24.31 -15.94
C ILE A 343 -16.51 -24.69 -16.35
N ILE A 344 -15.75 -25.24 -15.42
CA ILE A 344 -14.38 -25.73 -15.64
C ILE A 344 -14.39 -27.25 -15.55
N GLN A 345 -14.01 -27.94 -16.62
CA GLN A 345 -13.88 -29.40 -16.65
C GLN A 345 -12.41 -29.77 -16.63
N ARG A 346 -12.02 -30.68 -15.74
CA ARG A 346 -10.67 -31.22 -15.61
C ARG A 346 -10.74 -32.65 -15.07
N ASN A 347 -10.06 -33.59 -15.73
CA ASN A 347 -9.95 -35.01 -15.30
C ASN A 347 -11.33 -35.64 -14.97
N ASN A 348 -12.30 -35.51 -15.87
CA ASN A 348 -13.68 -35.99 -15.70
C ASN A 348 -14.45 -35.39 -14.49
N ALA A 349 -13.96 -34.34 -13.89
CA ALA A 349 -14.65 -33.60 -12.86
C ALA A 349 -15.03 -32.20 -13.35
N THR A 350 -16.17 -31.73 -12.89
CA THR A 350 -16.74 -30.42 -13.26
C THR A 350 -16.67 -29.51 -12.04
N TYR A 351 -16.22 -28.29 -12.23
CA TYR A 351 -16.03 -27.30 -11.18
C TYR A 351 -16.75 -25.99 -11.55
N SER A 352 -17.23 -25.27 -10.55
CA SER A 352 -17.71 -23.90 -10.68
C SER A 352 -16.55 -22.92 -10.91
N ALA A 353 -16.86 -21.68 -11.27
CA ALA A 353 -15.87 -20.57 -11.35
C ALA A 353 -15.12 -20.34 -10.04
N GLN A 354 -15.70 -20.70 -8.89
CA GLN A 354 -15.10 -20.61 -7.56
C GLN A 354 -14.30 -21.87 -7.16
N GLY A 355 -14.10 -22.82 -8.10
CA GLY A 355 -13.34 -24.03 -7.85
C GLY A 355 -14.08 -25.11 -7.05
N GLN A 356 -15.39 -24.96 -6.80
CA GLN A 356 -16.20 -25.99 -6.16
C GLN A 356 -16.53 -27.11 -7.15
N ARG A 357 -16.30 -28.36 -6.78
CA ARG A 357 -16.69 -29.50 -7.59
C ARG A 357 -18.22 -29.63 -7.61
N ILE A 358 -18.80 -29.66 -8.80
CA ILE A 358 -20.25 -29.72 -9.01
C ILE A 358 -20.70 -31.03 -9.68
N GLN A 359 -19.75 -31.83 -10.19
CA GLN A 359 -19.97 -33.19 -10.71
C GLN A 359 -18.65 -33.97 -10.80
#